data_4087a5548d7ce2c1e62d2c2eb87823a4
#
_entry.id   4087a5548d7ce2c1e62d2c2eb87823a4
#
_cell.length_a   1.000
_cell.length_b   1.000
_cell.length_c   1.000
_cell.angle_alpha   90.00
_cell.angle_beta   90.00
_cell.angle_gamma   90.00
#
_symmetry.space_group_name_H-M   'P 1'
#
loop_
_entity.id
_entity.type
_entity.pdbx_description
1 polymer ?
#
loop_
_entity_poly.entity_id
_entity_poly.type
_entity_poly.pdbx_seq_one_letter_code
_entity_poly.pdbx_strand_id
1 'polypeptide(L)'
;MSENDLSYELIPSTCAYCGTGCGILLEVMDGRLTGTFPQKDHPVSKGALCLKGWSCHEFVYSPHRLKKPMIRRDGVMVECEWEEAIKAVAEGLQKVRNEHGPDAIGFFTSARCTNEENYLLQKFSRAVIGSNNVDHCARL
;
A
#
# COMPACT_ATOMS: atom_id res chain seq x y z
N MET A 1 4.76 -27.77 -34.91
CA MET A 1 5.50 -26.91 -33.97
C MET A 1 4.57 -25.75 -33.74
N SER A 2 3.85 -25.74 -32.60
CA SER A 2 2.99 -24.63 -32.20
C SER A 2 3.91 -23.46 -31.82
N GLU A 3 3.86 -22.37 -32.57
CA GLU A 3 4.42 -21.09 -32.15
C GLU A 3 3.78 -20.77 -30.78
N ASN A 4 4.59 -20.78 -29.72
CA ASN A 4 4.20 -20.17 -28.46
C ASN A 4 4.14 -18.66 -28.73
N ASP A 5 2.96 -18.14 -29.01
CA ASP A 5 2.71 -16.70 -29.02
C ASP A 5 2.91 -16.20 -27.57
N LEU A 6 4.09 -15.65 -27.31
CA LEU A 6 4.40 -15.00 -26.03
C LEU A 6 3.46 -13.77 -25.91
N SER A 7 2.62 -13.79 -24.88
CA SER A 7 1.77 -12.61 -24.62
C SER A 7 2.61 -11.48 -24.03
N TYR A 8 2.47 -10.28 -24.59
CA TYR A 8 3.14 -9.07 -24.12
C TYR A 8 2.13 -7.94 -23.95
N GLU A 9 2.07 -7.38 -22.75
CA GLU A 9 1.15 -6.31 -22.42
C GLU A 9 1.86 -5.19 -21.64
N LEU A 10 1.44 -3.95 -21.89
CA LEU A 10 1.79 -2.79 -21.07
C LEU A 10 0.52 -2.26 -20.39
N ILE A 11 0.42 -2.44 -19.08
CA ILE A 11 -0.77 -2.12 -18.31
C ILE A 11 -0.56 -0.80 -17.58
N PRO A 12 -1.34 0.26 -17.88
CA PRO A 12 -1.27 1.53 -17.17
C PRO A 12 -1.60 1.37 -15.68
N SER A 13 -0.79 2.00 -14.83
CA SER A 13 -0.96 1.98 -13.38
C SER A 13 -0.37 3.24 -12.74
N THR A 14 -0.48 3.35 -11.43
CA THR A 14 0.12 4.42 -10.64
C THR A 14 1.21 3.85 -9.73
N CYS A 15 2.34 4.54 -9.62
CA CYS A 15 3.41 4.16 -8.72
C CYS A 15 2.95 4.20 -7.25
N ALA A 16 3.20 3.13 -6.51
CA ALA A 16 2.72 2.94 -5.13
C ALA A 16 3.63 3.59 -4.06
N TYR A 17 4.74 4.25 -4.42
CA TYR A 17 5.75 4.64 -3.44
C TYR A 17 5.56 6.01 -2.80
N CYS A 18 4.84 6.94 -3.40
CA CYS A 18 4.65 8.26 -2.79
C CYS A 18 3.48 9.02 -3.39
N GLY A 19 3.12 10.13 -2.74
CA GLY A 19 2.02 11.01 -3.15
C GLY A 19 2.23 11.78 -4.46
N THR A 20 3.39 11.66 -5.12
CA THR A 20 3.58 12.24 -6.46
C THR A 20 2.64 11.60 -7.49
N GLY A 21 2.27 10.31 -7.29
CA GLY A 21 1.32 9.63 -8.16
C GLY A 21 1.81 9.51 -9.61
N CYS A 22 3.08 9.14 -9.80
CA CYS A 22 3.64 8.96 -11.14
C CYS A 22 2.90 7.88 -11.91
N GLY A 23 2.53 8.17 -13.16
CA GLY A 23 1.99 7.19 -14.10
C GLY A 23 3.09 6.22 -14.55
N ILE A 24 2.78 4.95 -14.47
CA ILE A 24 3.66 3.85 -14.88
C ILE A 24 2.94 2.91 -15.85
N LEU A 25 3.72 2.21 -16.63
CA LEU A 25 3.29 1.08 -17.46
C LEU A 25 3.93 -0.17 -16.87
N LEU A 26 3.12 -1.11 -16.43
CA LEU A 26 3.55 -2.41 -15.96
C LEU A 26 3.73 -3.34 -17.16
N GLU A 27 4.94 -3.84 -17.35
CA GLU A 27 5.24 -4.82 -18.39
C GLU A 27 4.85 -6.21 -17.90
N VAL A 28 3.99 -6.87 -18.66
CA VAL A 28 3.54 -8.23 -18.37
C VAL A 28 3.89 -9.13 -19.54
N MET A 29 4.65 -10.17 -19.29
CA MET A 29 5.00 -11.21 -20.25
C MET A 29 4.47 -12.55 -19.75
N ASP A 30 3.66 -13.20 -20.55
CA ASP A 30 3.01 -14.49 -20.22
C ASP A 30 2.32 -14.48 -18.84
N GLY A 31 1.58 -13.40 -18.55
CA GLY A 31 0.88 -13.24 -17.28
C GLY A 31 1.79 -12.94 -16.09
N ARG A 32 3.09 -12.72 -16.30
CA ARG A 32 4.06 -12.37 -15.26
C ARG A 32 4.53 -10.93 -15.41
N LEU A 33 4.50 -10.19 -14.33
CA LEU A 33 5.03 -8.83 -14.25
C LEU A 33 6.56 -8.88 -14.33
N THR A 34 7.16 -8.26 -15.35
CA THR A 34 8.59 -8.32 -15.65
C THR A 34 9.29 -6.96 -15.55
N GLY A 35 8.54 -5.86 -15.69
CA GLY A 35 9.15 -4.55 -15.71
C GLY A 35 8.19 -3.42 -15.34
N THR A 36 8.77 -2.23 -15.17
CA THR A 36 8.02 -0.99 -14.96
C THR A 36 8.64 0.11 -15.80
N PHE A 37 7.83 0.81 -16.60
CA PHE A 37 8.24 1.95 -17.42
C PHE A 37 7.47 3.21 -17.07
N PRO A 38 8.03 4.41 -17.32
CA PRO A 38 7.30 5.65 -17.14
C PRO A 38 6.25 5.84 -18.24
N GLN A 39 5.06 6.26 -17.87
CA GLN A 39 4.02 6.67 -18.80
C GLN A 39 4.29 8.10 -19.30
N LYS A 40 4.64 8.26 -20.56
CA LYS A 40 5.13 9.54 -21.11
C LYS A 40 4.07 10.66 -21.13
N ASP A 41 2.82 10.30 -21.38
CA ASP A 41 1.68 11.21 -21.50
C ASP A 41 0.93 11.44 -20.17
N HIS A 42 1.44 10.89 -19.07
CA HIS A 42 0.82 11.07 -17.77
C HIS A 42 0.84 12.55 -17.32
N PRO A 43 -0.30 13.14 -16.91
CA PRO A 43 -0.42 14.58 -16.67
C PRO A 43 0.47 15.10 -15.54
N VAL A 44 0.77 14.27 -14.53
CA VAL A 44 1.59 14.65 -13.38
C VAL A 44 3.07 14.41 -13.66
N SER A 45 3.46 13.18 -13.94
CA SER A 45 4.87 12.78 -14.05
C SER A 45 5.50 13.05 -15.43
N LYS A 46 4.68 13.19 -16.49
CA LYS A 46 5.13 13.51 -17.85
C LYS A 46 6.33 12.66 -18.33
N GLY A 47 6.31 11.38 -18.00
CA GLY A 47 7.39 10.44 -18.32
C GLY A 47 8.58 10.46 -17.35
N ALA A 48 8.56 11.28 -16.30
CA ALA A 48 9.58 11.22 -15.26
C ALA A 48 9.27 10.10 -14.25
N LEU A 49 10.31 9.36 -13.84
CA LEU A 49 10.19 8.29 -12.87
C LEU A 49 11.50 8.18 -12.07
N CYS A 50 11.40 8.16 -10.75
CA CYS A 50 12.57 7.97 -9.90
C CYS A 50 12.96 6.48 -9.82
N LEU A 51 14.12 6.19 -9.27
CA LEU A 51 14.65 4.82 -9.15
C LEU A 51 13.67 3.85 -8.47
N LYS A 52 12.93 4.29 -7.44
CA LYS A 52 11.92 3.47 -6.76
C LYS A 52 10.77 3.08 -7.69
N GLY A 53 10.34 4.00 -8.54
CA GLY A 53 9.30 3.72 -9.52
C GLY A 53 9.75 2.73 -10.59
N TRP A 54 11.00 2.84 -11.06
CA TRP A 54 11.58 1.88 -11.99
C TRP A 54 11.64 0.45 -11.42
N SER A 55 11.91 0.30 -10.12
CA SER A 55 11.94 -0.99 -9.43
C SER A 55 10.60 -1.40 -8.79
N CYS A 56 9.50 -0.74 -9.15
CA CYS A 56 8.21 -0.97 -8.52
C CYS A 56 7.67 -2.41 -8.69
N HIS A 57 8.07 -3.11 -9.74
CA HIS A 57 7.69 -4.50 -10.01
C HIS A 57 8.44 -5.53 -9.15
N GLU A 58 9.63 -5.23 -8.65
CA GLU A 58 10.52 -6.21 -8.01
C GLU A 58 9.95 -6.78 -6.72
N PHE A 59 9.28 -5.95 -5.90
CA PHE A 59 8.75 -6.41 -4.62
C PHE A 59 7.61 -7.41 -4.73
N VAL A 60 6.93 -7.47 -5.89
CA VAL A 60 5.73 -8.32 -6.09
C VAL A 60 6.08 -9.79 -5.90
N TYR A 61 7.24 -10.22 -6.39
CA TYR A 61 7.70 -11.60 -6.30
C TYR A 61 8.78 -11.84 -5.24
N SER A 62 9.05 -10.85 -4.39
CA SER A 62 10.02 -11.01 -3.31
C SER A 62 9.62 -12.19 -2.40
N PRO A 63 10.56 -13.11 -2.08
CA PRO A 63 10.29 -14.21 -1.16
C PRO A 63 9.98 -13.74 0.27
N HIS A 64 10.37 -12.50 0.61
CA HIS A 64 10.11 -11.89 1.90
C HIS A 64 8.78 -11.12 1.95
N ARG A 65 8.04 -11.05 0.84
CA ARG A 65 6.75 -10.38 0.82
C ARG A 65 5.73 -11.17 1.64
N LEU A 66 5.12 -10.52 2.62
CA LEU A 66 3.99 -11.09 3.35
C LEU A 66 2.79 -11.27 2.39
N LYS A 67 2.22 -12.46 2.38
CA LYS A 67 1.07 -12.83 1.53
C LYS A 67 -0.21 -13.00 2.33
N LYS A 68 -0.09 -13.14 3.64
CA LYS A 68 -1.20 -13.23 4.60
C LYS A 68 -0.98 -12.27 5.74
N PRO A 69 -2.04 -11.78 6.39
CA PRO A 69 -1.90 -11.03 7.63
C PRO A 69 -1.36 -11.93 8.73
N MET A 70 -0.80 -11.31 9.76
CA MET A 70 -0.25 -12.02 10.91
C MET A 70 -0.76 -11.39 12.20
N ILE A 71 -1.06 -12.23 13.18
CA ILE A 71 -1.42 -11.80 14.54
C ILE A 71 -0.45 -12.41 15.56
N ARG A 72 -0.35 -11.80 16.73
CA ARG A 72 0.49 -12.31 17.82
C ARG A 72 -0.31 -13.26 18.71
N ARG A 73 0.16 -14.52 18.81
CA ARG A 73 -0.34 -15.53 19.74
C ARG A 73 0.83 -16.02 20.59
N ASP A 74 0.69 -15.97 21.91
CA ASP A 74 1.72 -16.41 22.86
C ASP A 74 3.12 -15.82 22.58
N GLY A 75 3.16 -14.55 22.19
CA GLY A 75 4.40 -13.84 21.88
C GLY A 75 4.95 -14.06 20.48
N VAL A 76 4.41 -15.00 19.68
CA VAL A 76 4.87 -15.33 18.33
C VAL A 76 3.89 -14.78 17.28
N MET A 77 4.43 -14.26 16.17
CA MET A 77 3.63 -13.84 15.01
C MET A 77 3.25 -15.08 14.20
N VAL A 78 1.95 -15.29 13.99
CA VAL A 78 1.40 -16.40 13.23
C VAL A 78 0.49 -15.89 12.12
N GLU A 79 0.49 -16.55 10.96
CA GLU A 79 -0.42 -16.25 9.86
C GLU A 79 -1.88 -16.48 10.28
N CYS A 80 -2.77 -15.64 9.77
CA CYS A 80 -4.22 -15.75 9.98
C CYS A 80 -4.98 -15.32 8.72
N GLU A 81 -6.29 -15.52 8.71
CA GLU A 81 -7.15 -15.00 7.63
C GLU A 81 -7.50 -13.51 7.88
N TRP A 82 -7.90 -12.82 6.81
CA TRP A 82 -8.17 -11.38 6.86
C TRP A 82 -9.29 -11.01 7.85
N GLU A 83 -10.33 -11.83 7.93
CA GLU A 83 -11.45 -11.61 8.86
C GLU A 83 -10.98 -11.59 10.31
N GLU A 84 -10.09 -12.51 10.67
CA GLU A 84 -9.53 -12.58 12.01
C GLU A 84 -8.64 -11.36 12.30
N ALA A 85 -7.78 -10.99 11.37
CA ALA A 85 -6.89 -9.84 11.52
C ALA A 85 -7.67 -8.53 11.67
N ILE A 86 -8.67 -8.30 10.81
CA ILE A 86 -9.51 -7.10 10.84
C ILE A 86 -10.31 -7.04 12.15
N LYS A 87 -10.87 -8.17 12.59
CA LYS A 87 -11.59 -8.26 13.86
C LYS A 87 -10.69 -7.90 15.04
N ALA A 88 -9.48 -8.46 15.11
CA ALA A 88 -8.52 -8.18 16.18
C ALA A 88 -8.14 -6.69 16.24
N VAL A 89 -7.92 -6.05 15.08
CA VAL A 89 -7.65 -4.60 15.01
C VAL A 89 -8.86 -3.79 15.47
N ALA A 90 -10.06 -4.12 14.98
CA ALA A 90 -11.29 -3.41 15.33
C ALA A 90 -11.59 -3.49 16.84
N GLU A 91 -11.50 -4.68 17.43
CA GLU A 91 -11.71 -4.90 18.86
C GLU A 91 -10.66 -4.16 19.70
N GLY A 92 -9.39 -4.18 19.28
CA GLY A 92 -8.31 -3.45 19.95
C GLY A 92 -8.52 -1.95 19.95
N LEU A 93 -8.84 -1.37 18.81
CA LEU A 93 -9.12 0.07 18.68
C LEU A 93 -10.37 0.47 19.47
N GLN A 94 -11.44 -0.33 19.39
CA GLN A 94 -12.68 -0.08 20.12
C GLN A 94 -12.47 -0.14 21.64
N LYS A 95 -11.67 -1.09 22.13
CA LYS A 95 -11.31 -1.20 23.55
C LYS A 95 -10.61 0.08 24.04
N VAL A 96 -9.53 0.49 23.36
CA VAL A 96 -8.78 1.70 23.73
C VAL A 96 -9.67 2.94 23.69
N ARG A 97 -10.49 3.09 22.64
CA ARG A 97 -11.43 4.21 22.52
C ARG A 97 -12.46 4.24 23.67
N ASN A 98 -12.99 3.10 24.06
CA ASN A 98 -13.99 3.02 25.13
C ASN A 98 -13.39 3.26 26.53
N GLU A 99 -12.17 2.81 26.77
CA GLU A 99 -11.49 2.94 28.07
C GLU A 99 -10.82 4.30 28.27
N HIS A 100 -10.28 4.90 27.20
CA HIS A 100 -9.41 6.08 27.29
C HIS A 100 -9.84 7.25 26.40
N GLY A 101 -10.91 7.08 25.62
CA GLY A 101 -11.39 8.08 24.68
C GLY A 101 -10.68 8.05 23.32
N PRO A 102 -11.23 8.78 22.32
CA PRO A 102 -10.70 8.78 20.95
C PRO A 102 -9.30 9.36 20.83
N ASP A 103 -8.95 10.32 21.69
CA ASP A 103 -7.66 11.01 21.65
C ASP A 103 -6.49 10.16 22.20
N ALA A 104 -6.78 9.01 22.78
CA ALA A 104 -5.78 8.02 23.14
C ALA A 104 -5.25 7.24 21.92
N ILE A 105 -5.85 7.43 20.74
CA ILE A 105 -5.47 6.78 19.50
C ILE A 105 -4.85 7.81 18.55
N GLY A 106 -3.67 7.52 18.04
CA GLY A 106 -2.97 8.32 17.04
C GLY A 106 -2.59 7.49 15.81
N PHE A 107 -2.47 8.16 14.67
CA PHE A 107 -2.10 7.55 13.40
C PHE A 107 -0.91 8.25 12.78
N PHE A 108 -0.02 7.47 12.18
CA PHE A 108 1.05 7.98 11.35
C PHE A 108 0.78 7.64 9.89
N THR A 109 0.77 8.67 9.05
CA THR A 109 0.77 8.56 7.60
C THR A 109 2.20 8.71 7.06
N SER A 110 2.38 8.73 5.75
CA SER A 110 3.72 8.83 5.19
C SER A 110 3.75 9.57 3.85
N ALA A 111 4.81 10.35 3.62
CA ALA A 111 5.15 10.86 2.31
C ALA A 111 5.46 9.74 1.29
N ARG A 112 5.67 8.52 1.77
CA ARG A 112 5.94 7.31 0.97
C ARG A 112 4.73 6.41 0.81
N CYS A 113 3.55 6.95 1.06
CA CYS A 113 2.27 6.34 0.76
C CYS A 113 1.59 7.09 -0.39
N THR A 114 0.64 6.46 -1.05
CA THR A 114 -0.18 7.14 -2.06
C THR A 114 -1.07 8.21 -1.42
N ASN A 115 -1.61 9.12 -2.23
CA ASN A 115 -2.55 10.13 -1.75
C ASN A 115 -3.82 9.49 -1.19
N GLU A 116 -4.26 8.40 -1.81
CA GLU A 116 -5.44 7.63 -1.42
C GLU A 116 -5.27 6.99 -0.05
N GLU A 117 -4.11 6.40 0.24
CA GLU A 117 -3.80 5.81 1.54
C GLU A 117 -3.79 6.88 2.64
N ASN A 118 -3.13 8.01 2.40
CA ASN A 118 -3.09 9.13 3.34
C ASN A 118 -4.50 9.70 3.60
N TYR A 119 -5.30 9.88 2.55
CA TYR A 119 -6.67 10.34 2.65
C TYR A 119 -7.54 9.37 3.45
N LEU A 120 -7.48 8.08 3.14
CA LEU A 120 -8.30 7.06 3.80
C LEU A 120 -7.96 6.93 5.29
N LEU A 121 -6.68 6.97 5.65
CA LEU A 121 -6.27 6.90 7.06
C LEU A 121 -6.73 8.13 7.84
N GLN A 122 -6.60 9.34 7.26
CA GLN A 122 -7.10 10.56 7.89
C GLN A 122 -8.63 10.54 8.02
N LYS A 123 -9.34 10.08 6.99
CA LYS A 123 -10.80 9.92 7.04
C LYS A 123 -11.22 8.92 8.11
N PHE A 124 -10.53 7.78 8.22
CA PHE A 124 -10.77 6.76 9.24
C PHE A 124 -10.58 7.33 10.64
N SER A 125 -9.46 8.01 10.89
CA SER A 125 -9.18 8.66 12.18
C SER A 125 -10.31 9.62 12.60
N ARG A 126 -10.75 10.49 11.71
CA ARG A 126 -11.75 11.52 12.03
C ARG A 126 -13.17 10.97 12.07
N ALA A 127 -13.56 10.17 11.09
CA ALA A 127 -14.97 9.75 10.94
C ALA A 127 -15.30 8.51 11.78
N VAL A 128 -14.35 7.61 12.01
CA VAL A 128 -14.59 6.35 12.73
C VAL A 128 -14.08 6.41 14.16
N ILE A 129 -12.83 6.82 14.35
CA ILE A 129 -12.23 6.93 15.70
C ILE A 129 -12.73 8.16 16.43
N GLY A 130 -12.85 9.29 15.73
CA GLY A 130 -13.25 10.58 16.31
C GLY A 130 -12.05 11.40 16.83
N SER A 131 -10.84 11.14 16.30
CA SER A 131 -9.62 11.83 16.70
C SER A 131 -8.96 12.57 15.53
N ASN A 132 -8.31 13.70 15.80
CA ASN A 132 -7.45 14.43 14.87
C ASN A 132 -5.96 14.10 15.04
N ASN A 133 -5.61 13.13 15.85
CA ASN A 133 -4.24 12.73 16.12
C ASN A 133 -3.65 11.97 14.92
N VAL A 134 -3.40 12.70 13.85
CA VAL A 134 -2.76 12.19 12.64
C VAL A 134 -1.52 13.01 12.36
N ASP A 135 -0.39 12.36 12.24
CA ASP A 135 0.87 13.00 11.88
C ASP A 135 1.52 12.31 10.67
N HIS A 136 2.61 12.88 10.18
CA HIS A 136 3.18 12.52 8.90
C HIS A 136 4.72 12.58 8.96
N CYS A 137 5.40 11.60 8.36
CA CYS A 137 6.86 11.49 8.44
C CYS A 137 7.64 12.67 7.83
N ALA A 138 7.03 13.48 6.96
CA ALA A 138 7.67 14.65 6.35
C ALA A 138 7.63 15.91 7.26
N ARG A 139 7.03 15.80 8.44
CA ARG A 139 6.94 16.90 9.39
C ARG A 139 8.16 17.05 10.30
N LEU A 140 9.01 16.04 10.35
CA LEU A 140 10.23 15.98 11.14
C LEU A 140 11.42 16.56 10.38
#